data_93612cbbbf1ab76a3fa6b4918d32104a
#
_entry.id   93612cbbbf1ab76a3fa6b4918d32104a
#
_cell.length_a   1.000
_cell.length_b   1.000
_cell.length_c   1.000
_cell.angle_alpha   90.00
_cell.angle_beta   90.00
_cell.angle_gamma   90.00
#
_symmetry.space_group_name_H-M   'P 1'
#
loop_
_entity.id
_entity.type
_entity.pdbx_description
1 polymer ?
#
loop_
_entity_poly.entity_id
_entity_poly.type
_entity_poly.pdbx_seq_one_letter_code
_entity_poly.pdbx_strand_id
1 'polypeptide(L)'
;NVAKVREVITRVPVTAMPEAHPYVDGLFTLRGKAIPLVNMARCLNLQTADELQNIIVTEINNYDIGFLVGSVYRIHRISWKNMEPAPNVGDGSRVVGIIKMEDRLVLLLDFETIIAEINPEINQKLTTVSEATQDAKTRRGTAHIVIAEDSKMLRELLVTTLHEAGYKFIRDFGNGQDAWEYLQDLARKNGPIENHVRIIISDVE
;
A
#
# COMPACT_ATOMS: atom_id res chain seq x y z
N ASN A 1 1.83 -3.87 -7.64
CA ASN A 1 1.14 -5.15 -7.46
C ASN A 1 0.16 -5.37 -8.62
N VAL A 2 0.43 -6.38 -9.47
CA VAL A 2 -0.39 -6.72 -10.66
C VAL A 2 -1.83 -7.07 -10.27
N ALA A 3 -2.07 -7.54 -9.06
CA ALA A 3 -3.42 -7.88 -8.59
C ALA A 3 -4.40 -6.68 -8.58
N LYS A 4 -3.89 -5.46 -8.54
CA LYS A 4 -4.70 -4.23 -8.60
C LYS A 4 -4.92 -3.72 -10.04
N VAL A 5 -4.19 -4.25 -11.02
CA VAL A 5 -4.31 -3.87 -12.43
C VAL A 5 -5.43 -4.67 -13.08
N ARG A 6 -6.42 -3.99 -13.62
CA ARG A 6 -7.52 -4.61 -14.37
C ARG A 6 -7.17 -4.81 -15.84
N GLU A 7 -6.69 -3.77 -16.47
CA GLU A 7 -6.31 -3.80 -17.89
C GLU A 7 -5.36 -2.65 -18.24
N VAL A 8 -4.73 -2.78 -19.40
CA VAL A 8 -3.93 -1.72 -20.01
C VAL A 8 -4.55 -1.41 -21.36
N ILE A 9 -4.86 -0.14 -21.58
CA ILE A 9 -5.46 0.34 -22.85
C ILE A 9 -4.61 1.46 -23.44
N THR A 10 -4.74 1.68 -24.75
CA THR A 10 -4.23 2.90 -25.39
C THR A 10 -4.99 4.12 -24.91
N ARG A 11 -4.33 5.27 -24.94
CA ARG A 11 -4.91 6.54 -24.58
C ARG A 11 -6.21 6.79 -25.37
N VAL A 12 -7.24 7.18 -24.66
CA VAL A 12 -8.56 7.51 -25.17
C VAL A 12 -8.86 8.99 -24.94
N PRO A 13 -9.89 9.57 -25.60
CA PRO A 13 -10.33 10.94 -25.34
C PRO A 13 -10.67 11.15 -23.87
N VAL A 14 -10.25 12.31 -23.35
CA VAL A 14 -10.40 12.70 -21.95
C VAL A 14 -11.22 13.96 -21.87
N THR A 15 -12.20 13.99 -21.00
CA THR A 15 -12.98 15.19 -20.67
C THR A 15 -12.33 15.90 -19.49
N ALA A 16 -11.93 17.14 -19.68
CA ALA A 16 -11.36 17.95 -18.60
C ALA A 16 -12.36 18.14 -17.48
N MET A 17 -11.91 18.05 -16.24
CA MET A 17 -12.72 18.25 -15.06
C MET A 17 -12.33 19.59 -14.40
N PRO A 18 -13.26 20.53 -14.21
CA PRO A 18 -12.99 21.77 -13.47
C PRO A 18 -12.51 21.48 -12.06
N GLU A 19 -11.61 22.28 -11.56
CA GLU A 19 -11.08 22.20 -10.17
C GLU A 19 -10.44 20.84 -9.82
N ALA A 20 -10.06 20.05 -10.83
CA ALA A 20 -9.36 18.79 -10.61
C ALA A 20 -7.98 19.02 -10.00
N HIS A 21 -7.51 18.02 -9.26
CA HIS A 21 -6.14 18.02 -8.74
C HIS A 21 -5.11 18.16 -9.91
N PRO A 22 -3.98 18.88 -9.75
CA PRO A 22 -3.00 19.13 -10.81
C PRO A 22 -2.48 17.87 -11.53
N TYR A 23 -2.54 16.71 -10.88
CA TYR A 23 -2.11 15.43 -11.47
C TYR A 23 -3.21 14.75 -12.28
N VAL A 24 -4.46 15.24 -12.23
CA VAL A 24 -5.61 14.65 -12.93
C VAL A 24 -5.82 15.37 -14.26
N ASP A 25 -5.71 14.64 -15.39
CA ASP A 25 -5.96 15.17 -16.72
C ASP A 25 -7.47 15.34 -17.01
N GLY A 26 -8.33 14.64 -16.27
CA GLY A 26 -9.78 14.65 -16.40
C GLY A 26 -10.40 13.27 -16.23
N LEU A 27 -11.51 13.03 -16.92
CA LEU A 27 -12.26 11.79 -16.90
C LEU A 27 -12.25 11.13 -18.28
N PHE A 28 -12.11 9.83 -18.34
CA PHE A 28 -12.36 9.04 -19.55
C PHE A 28 -13.45 8.00 -19.29
N THR A 29 -14.09 7.55 -20.37
CA THR A 29 -15.15 6.55 -20.25
C THR A 29 -14.61 5.17 -20.62
N LEU A 30 -14.80 4.20 -19.74
CA LEU A 30 -14.49 2.79 -19.99
C LEU A 30 -15.69 1.92 -19.58
N ARG A 31 -16.24 1.16 -20.54
CA ARG A 31 -17.40 0.29 -20.32
C ARG A 31 -18.60 0.99 -19.67
N GLY A 32 -18.83 2.26 -20.05
CA GLY A 32 -19.91 3.07 -19.50
C GLY A 32 -19.67 3.71 -18.13
N LYS A 33 -18.48 3.51 -17.54
CA LYS A 33 -18.08 4.17 -16.31
C LYS A 33 -17.16 5.35 -16.61
N ALA A 34 -17.35 6.46 -15.92
CA ALA A 34 -16.41 7.59 -15.90
C ALA A 34 -15.29 7.31 -14.90
N ILE A 35 -14.05 7.32 -15.37
CA ILE A 35 -12.86 6.98 -14.59
C ILE A 35 -11.90 8.15 -14.60
N PRO A 36 -11.38 8.62 -13.45
CA PRO A 36 -10.37 9.66 -13.40
C PRO A 36 -9.04 9.18 -13.98
N LEU A 37 -8.39 10.07 -14.74
CA LEU A 37 -7.10 9.83 -15.38
C LEU A 37 -6.00 10.63 -14.68
N VAL A 38 -5.09 9.95 -14.04
CA VAL A 38 -3.92 10.51 -13.35
C VAL A 38 -2.73 10.50 -14.29
N ASN A 39 -2.11 11.66 -14.50
CA ASN A 39 -0.92 11.82 -15.31
C ASN A 39 0.33 11.53 -14.48
N MET A 40 0.94 10.37 -14.69
CA MET A 40 2.09 9.92 -13.90
C MET A 40 3.34 10.76 -14.12
N ALA A 41 3.54 11.33 -15.30
CA ALA A 41 4.67 12.21 -15.53
C ALA A 41 4.56 13.50 -14.70
N ARG A 42 3.38 14.11 -14.61
CA ARG A 42 3.15 15.26 -13.74
C ARG A 42 3.27 14.88 -12.26
N CYS A 43 2.68 13.76 -11.88
CA CYS A 43 2.73 13.28 -10.50
C CYS A 43 4.17 13.08 -10.02
N LEU A 44 5.04 12.57 -10.87
CA LEU A 44 6.45 12.30 -10.55
C LEU A 44 7.40 13.44 -10.93
N ASN A 45 6.86 14.57 -11.41
CA ASN A 45 7.62 15.73 -11.88
C ASN A 45 8.68 15.34 -12.93
N LEU A 46 8.31 14.42 -13.85
CA LEU A 46 9.18 13.96 -14.92
C LEU A 46 8.98 14.82 -16.17
N GLN A 47 10.08 15.28 -16.73
CA GLN A 47 10.07 15.83 -18.09
C GLN A 47 10.16 14.66 -19.07
N THR A 48 9.05 14.32 -19.71
CA THR A 48 9.05 13.27 -20.74
C THR A 48 9.10 13.91 -22.12
N ALA A 49 10.05 13.46 -22.94
CA ALA A 49 10.08 13.81 -24.36
C ALA A 49 9.05 13.02 -25.18
N ASP A 50 8.64 11.86 -24.69
CA ASP A 50 7.70 10.97 -25.34
C ASP A 50 6.25 11.24 -24.91
N GLU A 51 5.32 11.13 -25.87
CA GLU A 51 3.89 11.17 -25.57
C GLU A 51 3.48 10.00 -24.67
N LEU A 52 2.71 10.30 -23.64
CA LEU A 52 2.11 9.28 -22.80
C LEU A 52 0.95 8.62 -23.57
N GLN A 53 1.09 7.35 -23.91
CA GLN A 53 0.19 6.66 -24.85
C GLN A 53 -0.62 5.53 -24.22
N ASN A 54 -0.31 5.12 -22.99
CA ASN A 54 -0.95 3.99 -22.34
C ASN A 54 -1.66 4.42 -21.07
N ILE A 55 -2.78 3.78 -20.79
CA ILE A 55 -3.51 3.94 -19.53
C ILE A 55 -3.53 2.59 -18.82
N ILE A 56 -2.96 2.54 -17.64
CA ILE A 56 -3.07 1.40 -16.74
C ILE A 56 -4.32 1.63 -15.89
N VAL A 57 -5.35 0.81 -16.11
CA VAL A 57 -6.59 0.86 -15.33
C VAL A 57 -6.44 -0.04 -14.12
N THR A 58 -6.66 0.52 -12.96
CA THR A 58 -6.53 -0.16 -11.67
C THR A 58 -7.81 -0.06 -10.87
N GLU A 59 -8.02 -1.03 -9.98
CA GLU A 59 -9.00 -0.92 -8.91
C GLU A 59 -8.27 -0.89 -7.56
N ILE A 60 -8.43 0.20 -6.85
CA ILE A 60 -7.82 0.41 -5.54
C ILE A 60 -8.91 0.87 -4.58
N ASN A 61 -9.13 0.11 -3.50
CA ASN A 61 -10.17 0.39 -2.50
C ASN A 61 -11.59 0.58 -3.10
N ASN A 62 -11.94 -0.25 -4.08
CA ASN A 62 -13.19 -0.19 -4.85
C ASN A 62 -13.36 1.06 -5.76
N TYR A 63 -12.28 1.80 -6.00
CA TYR A 63 -12.26 2.91 -6.96
C TYR A 63 -11.49 2.50 -8.21
N ASP A 64 -12.13 2.69 -9.37
CA ASP A 64 -11.46 2.55 -10.67
C ASP A 64 -10.67 3.84 -10.95
N ILE A 65 -9.38 3.71 -11.24
CA ILE A 65 -8.48 4.83 -11.55
C ILE A 65 -7.60 4.44 -12.74
N GLY A 66 -7.46 5.37 -13.70
CA GLY A 66 -6.54 5.24 -14.82
C GLY A 66 -5.25 6.01 -14.55
N PHE A 67 -4.11 5.39 -14.80
CA PHE A 67 -2.80 6.02 -14.75
C PHE A 67 -2.24 6.17 -16.15
N LEU A 68 -2.09 7.41 -16.61
CA LEU A 68 -1.51 7.72 -17.91
C LEU A 68 0.01 7.60 -17.82
N VAL A 69 0.57 6.70 -18.62
CA VAL A 69 1.98 6.34 -18.64
C VAL A 69 2.52 6.31 -20.07
N GLY A 70 3.83 6.28 -20.24
CA GLY A 70 4.49 6.09 -21.51
C GLY A 70 4.37 4.64 -22.01
N SER A 71 5.46 3.92 -22.02
CA SER A 71 5.50 2.53 -22.47
C SER A 71 5.21 1.57 -21.32
N VAL A 72 4.49 0.50 -21.63
CA VAL A 72 4.26 -0.61 -20.72
C VAL A 72 5.00 -1.83 -21.27
N TYR A 73 5.82 -2.45 -20.42
CA TYR A 73 6.61 -3.62 -20.79
C TYR A 73 5.94 -4.89 -20.29
N ARG A 74 6.74 -5.86 -19.92
CA ARG A 74 6.28 -7.15 -19.39
C ARG A 74 6.12 -7.13 -17.87
N ILE A 75 5.35 -8.07 -17.35
CA ILE A 75 5.25 -8.35 -15.92
C ILE A 75 6.51 -9.08 -15.47
N HIS A 76 7.13 -8.59 -14.40
CA HIS A 76 8.27 -9.23 -13.75
C HIS A 76 7.84 -9.85 -12.43
N ARG A 77 8.24 -11.08 -12.17
CA ARG A 77 8.21 -11.64 -10.82
C ARG A 77 9.47 -11.22 -10.10
N ILE A 78 9.32 -10.56 -8.99
CA ILE A 78 10.41 -10.01 -8.20
C ILE A 78 10.30 -10.57 -6.80
N SER A 79 11.41 -11.12 -6.29
CA SER A 79 11.51 -11.51 -4.89
C SER A 79 11.76 -10.27 -4.04
N TRP A 80 11.12 -10.18 -2.89
CA TRP A 80 11.37 -9.13 -1.89
C TRP A 80 12.83 -9.01 -1.48
N LYS A 81 13.58 -10.12 -1.57
CA LYS A 81 15.04 -10.14 -1.31
C LYS A 81 15.87 -9.26 -2.25
N ASN A 82 15.30 -8.92 -3.43
CA ASN A 82 15.97 -8.07 -4.43
C ASN A 82 15.51 -6.60 -4.35
N MET A 83 14.72 -6.26 -3.36
CA MET A 83 14.23 -4.90 -3.13
C MET A 83 15.11 -4.24 -2.06
N GLU A 84 15.59 -3.05 -2.39
CA GLU A 84 16.28 -2.17 -1.44
C GLU A 84 15.33 -1.03 -1.04
N PRO A 85 15.40 -0.54 0.21
CA PRO A 85 14.64 0.63 0.60
C PRO A 85 15.03 1.83 -0.26
N ALA A 86 14.06 2.70 -0.56
CA ALA A 86 14.36 3.94 -1.26
C ALA A 86 15.31 4.79 -0.43
N PRO A 87 16.38 5.37 -1.02
CA PRO A 87 17.22 6.31 -0.31
C PRO A 87 16.38 7.53 0.08
N ASN A 88 16.59 8.05 1.28
CA ASN A 88 15.94 9.27 1.79
C ASN A 88 16.46 10.49 1.02
N VAL A 89 16.03 10.68 -0.23
CA VAL A 89 16.45 11.77 -1.11
C VAL A 89 15.22 12.60 -1.46
N GLY A 90 14.85 13.53 -0.61
CA GLY A 90 13.74 14.48 -0.85
C GLY A 90 12.46 14.20 -0.06
N ASP A 91 11.51 15.13 -0.15
CA ASP A 91 10.26 15.17 0.63
C ASP A 91 9.20 14.14 0.19
N GLY A 92 9.52 13.20 -0.68
CA GLY A 92 8.52 12.39 -1.36
C GLY A 92 8.58 10.91 -1.04
N SER A 93 7.69 10.48 -0.19
CA SER A 93 7.43 9.05 0.14
C SER A 93 6.72 8.26 -0.98
N ARG A 94 6.72 8.73 -2.24
CA ARG A 94 6.04 8.04 -3.36
C ARG A 94 6.80 6.81 -3.87
N VAL A 95 8.05 6.65 -3.48
CA VAL A 95 8.88 5.50 -3.84
C VAL A 95 9.07 4.63 -2.61
N VAL A 96 8.55 3.40 -2.66
CA VAL A 96 8.64 2.43 -1.56
C VAL A 96 9.95 1.69 -1.56
N GLY A 97 10.57 1.54 -2.74
CA GLY A 97 11.82 0.80 -2.85
C GLY A 97 12.43 0.86 -4.25
N ILE A 98 13.60 0.27 -4.34
CA ILE A 98 14.36 0.16 -5.58
C ILE A 98 14.64 -1.30 -5.85
N ILE A 99 14.42 -1.72 -7.10
CA ILE A 99 14.74 -3.05 -7.58
C ILE A 99 15.90 -2.94 -8.56
N LYS A 100 16.99 -3.63 -8.28
CA LYS A 100 18.13 -3.74 -9.19
C LYS A 100 17.85 -4.81 -10.23
N MET A 101 17.84 -4.43 -11.48
CA MET A 101 17.87 -5.31 -12.63
C MET A 101 19.27 -5.30 -13.25
N GLU A 102 19.57 -6.24 -14.13
CA GLU A 102 20.92 -6.39 -14.71
C GLU A 102 21.41 -5.12 -15.41
N ASP A 103 20.50 -4.36 -16.06
CA ASP A 103 20.80 -3.20 -16.89
C ASP A 103 20.26 -1.87 -16.35
N ARG A 104 19.43 -1.90 -15.30
CA ARG A 104 18.73 -0.70 -14.83
C ARG A 104 18.22 -0.81 -13.39
N LEU A 105 17.92 0.34 -12.80
CA LEU A 105 17.17 0.44 -11.55
C LEU A 105 15.69 0.66 -11.86
N VAL A 106 14.84 -0.05 -11.14
CA VAL A 106 13.38 0.11 -11.22
C VAL A 106 12.88 0.64 -9.88
N LEU A 107 12.22 1.78 -9.91
CA LEU A 107 11.61 2.37 -8.72
C LEU A 107 10.24 1.76 -8.50
N LEU A 108 9.97 1.30 -7.30
CA LEU A 108 8.66 0.81 -6.88
C LEU A 108 7.87 1.97 -6.28
N LEU A 109 6.75 2.31 -6.92
CA LEU A 109 5.91 3.44 -6.54
C LEU A 109 4.80 3.01 -5.59
N ASP A 110 4.47 3.88 -4.64
CA ASP A 110 3.29 3.77 -3.79
C ASP A 110 2.09 4.43 -4.43
N PHE A 111 1.28 3.64 -5.12
CA PHE A 111 0.06 4.11 -5.75
C PHE A 111 -1.01 4.52 -4.74
N GLU A 112 -1.02 3.96 -3.55
CA GLU A 112 -1.99 4.30 -2.51
C GLU A 112 -1.73 5.70 -1.98
N THR A 113 -0.47 6.05 -1.72
CA THR A 113 -0.08 7.41 -1.37
C THR A 113 -0.43 8.41 -2.48
N ILE A 114 -0.16 8.09 -3.74
CA ILE A 114 -0.51 8.95 -4.88
C ILE A 114 -2.02 9.21 -4.95
N ILE A 115 -2.83 8.18 -4.75
CA ILE A 115 -4.30 8.30 -4.75
C ILE A 115 -4.79 9.12 -3.56
N ALA A 116 -4.19 8.92 -2.40
CA ALA A 116 -4.51 9.66 -1.19
C ALA A 116 -4.23 11.16 -1.31
N GLU A 117 -3.18 11.54 -2.03
CA GLU A 117 -2.90 12.95 -2.35
C GLU A 117 -3.95 13.55 -3.28
N ILE A 118 -4.41 12.79 -4.28
CA ILE A 118 -5.38 13.26 -5.27
C ILE A 118 -6.79 13.34 -4.70
N ASN A 119 -7.15 12.42 -3.84
CA ASN A 119 -8.46 12.38 -3.20
C ASN A 119 -8.31 12.15 -1.69
N PRO A 120 -8.20 13.25 -0.90
CA PRO A 120 -8.10 13.16 0.55
C PRO A 120 -9.28 12.46 1.23
N GLU A 121 -10.46 12.42 0.60
CA GLU A 121 -11.64 11.74 1.15
C GLU A 121 -11.48 10.20 1.13
N ILE A 122 -10.70 9.66 0.21
CA ILE A 122 -10.33 8.24 0.23
C ILE A 122 -9.47 7.96 1.46
N ASN A 123 -8.57 8.86 1.80
CA ASN A 123 -7.77 8.81 3.02
C ASN A 123 -8.62 8.98 4.28
N GLN A 124 -9.62 9.86 4.26
CA GLN A 124 -10.52 10.03 5.41
C GLN A 124 -11.31 8.75 5.71
N LYS A 125 -11.71 7.96 4.71
CA LYS A 125 -12.33 6.65 4.95
C LYS A 125 -11.35 5.63 5.55
N LEU A 126 -10.07 5.75 5.27
CA LEU A 126 -9.01 4.94 5.91
C LEU A 126 -8.62 5.52 7.29
N THR A 127 -8.68 6.84 7.44
CA THR A 127 -8.40 7.55 8.70
C THR A 127 -9.62 7.77 9.58
N THR A 128 -10.85 7.59 9.10
CA THR A 128 -12.05 7.53 9.96
C THR A 128 -12.06 6.29 10.86
N VAL A 129 -11.12 5.38 10.68
CA VAL A 129 -10.71 4.50 11.77
C VAL A 129 -10.05 5.29 12.93
N SER A 130 -9.64 6.54 12.75
CA SER A 130 -8.86 7.30 13.74
C SER A 130 -9.68 8.24 14.64
N GLU A 131 -10.95 8.51 14.38
CA GLU A 131 -11.89 8.98 15.42
C GLU A 131 -12.50 7.78 16.14
N ALA A 132 -11.64 6.86 16.54
CA ALA A 132 -12.03 5.82 17.45
C ALA A 132 -12.60 6.48 18.71
N THR A 133 -13.83 6.15 19.04
CA THR A 133 -14.44 6.47 20.34
C THR A 133 -13.46 6.18 21.46
N GLN A 134 -13.55 6.86 22.59
CA GLN A 134 -12.68 6.63 23.76
C GLN A 134 -12.62 5.13 24.12
N ASP A 135 -13.72 4.41 23.95
CA ASP A 135 -13.80 2.95 24.09
C ASP A 135 -12.91 2.18 23.12
N ALA A 136 -12.82 2.60 21.85
CA ALA A 136 -11.97 1.94 20.88
C ALA A 136 -10.48 2.19 21.17
N LYS A 137 -10.11 3.39 21.65
CA LYS A 137 -8.75 3.70 22.11
C LYS A 137 -8.37 2.86 23.33
N THR A 138 -9.27 2.70 24.26
CA THR A 138 -9.06 1.86 25.44
C THR A 138 -8.89 0.40 25.05
N ARG A 139 -9.74 -0.14 24.16
CA ARG A 139 -9.62 -1.52 23.65
C ARG A 139 -8.31 -1.77 22.91
N ARG A 140 -7.84 -0.80 22.10
CA ARG A 140 -6.54 -0.90 21.42
C ARG A 140 -5.39 -0.92 22.44
N GLY A 141 -5.46 -0.06 23.45
CA GLY A 141 -4.42 0.03 24.47
C GLY A 141 -4.28 -1.20 25.37
N THR A 142 -5.30 -2.09 25.41
CA THR A 142 -5.30 -3.33 26.18
C THR A 142 -5.21 -4.60 25.34
N ALA A 143 -5.33 -4.48 24.01
CA ALA A 143 -5.28 -5.62 23.10
C ALA A 143 -3.84 -6.16 22.96
N HIS A 144 -3.67 -7.45 23.18
CA HIS A 144 -2.42 -8.16 22.92
C HIS A 144 -2.39 -8.69 21.49
N ILE A 145 -1.33 -8.38 20.77
CA ILE A 145 -1.12 -8.76 19.36
C ILE A 145 0.13 -9.63 19.26
N VAL A 146 0.03 -10.70 18.49
CA VAL A 146 1.15 -11.55 18.10
C VAL A 146 1.37 -11.40 16.60
N ILE A 147 2.61 -11.15 16.18
CA ILE A 147 3.02 -11.03 14.79
C ILE A 147 4.03 -12.12 14.46
N ALA A 148 3.83 -12.82 13.34
CA ALA A 148 4.81 -13.74 12.77
C ALA A 148 5.09 -13.27 11.34
N GLU A 149 6.29 -12.72 11.11
CA GLU A 149 6.72 -12.15 9.82
C GLU A 149 8.21 -12.37 9.67
N ASP A 150 8.63 -13.04 8.61
CA ASP A 150 10.04 -13.40 8.39
C ASP A 150 10.87 -12.20 7.91
N SER A 151 10.26 -11.29 7.14
CA SER A 151 10.90 -10.05 6.71
C SER A 151 11.06 -9.10 7.90
N LYS A 152 12.31 -8.92 8.34
CA LYS A 152 12.64 -7.99 9.43
C LYS A 152 12.09 -6.57 9.17
N MET A 153 12.17 -6.09 7.93
CA MET A 153 11.70 -4.76 7.55
C MET A 153 10.18 -4.64 7.66
N LEU A 154 9.42 -5.63 7.15
CA LEU A 154 7.96 -5.63 7.24
C LEU A 154 7.51 -5.78 8.68
N ARG A 155 8.17 -6.61 9.46
CA ARG A 155 7.89 -6.79 10.88
C ARG A 155 8.06 -5.49 11.68
N GLU A 156 9.17 -4.77 11.46
CA GLU A 156 9.42 -3.45 12.08
C GLU A 156 8.37 -2.42 11.64
N LEU A 157 7.98 -2.41 10.37
CA LEU A 157 6.94 -1.53 9.84
C LEU A 157 5.58 -1.83 10.47
N LEU A 158 5.18 -3.11 10.56
CA LEU A 158 3.93 -3.53 11.19
C LEU A 158 3.89 -3.11 12.67
N VAL A 159 4.96 -3.35 13.42
CA VAL A 159 5.07 -2.98 14.83
C VAL A 159 4.93 -1.46 14.99
N THR A 160 5.62 -0.68 14.18
CA THR A 160 5.56 0.79 14.22
C THR A 160 4.16 1.29 13.91
N THR A 161 3.55 0.80 12.83
CA THR A 161 2.19 1.19 12.42
C THR A 161 1.15 0.86 13.49
N LEU A 162 1.26 -0.30 14.12
CA LEU A 162 0.34 -0.70 15.18
C LEU A 162 0.53 0.14 16.45
N HIS A 163 1.76 0.50 16.80
CA HIS A 163 2.03 1.43 17.91
C HIS A 163 1.43 2.82 17.64
N GLU A 164 1.58 3.35 16.43
CA GLU A 164 0.96 4.61 16.00
C GLU A 164 -0.58 4.53 16.05
N ALA A 165 -1.15 3.37 15.72
CA ALA A 165 -2.58 3.11 15.84
C ALA A 165 -3.09 2.96 17.29
N GLY A 166 -2.18 2.98 18.29
CA GLY A 166 -2.51 2.97 19.73
C GLY A 166 -2.47 1.59 20.38
N TYR A 167 -1.96 0.56 19.70
CA TYR A 167 -1.73 -0.75 20.30
C TYR A 167 -0.43 -0.74 21.10
N LYS A 168 -0.47 -1.19 22.35
CA LYS A 168 0.69 -1.14 23.28
C LYS A 168 1.35 -2.49 23.48
N PHE A 169 0.59 -3.56 23.40
CA PHE A 169 1.05 -4.92 23.71
C PHE A 169 1.23 -5.73 22.43
N ILE A 170 2.39 -5.59 21.81
CA ILE A 170 2.74 -6.27 20.57
C ILE A 170 3.91 -7.21 20.85
N ARG A 171 3.81 -8.43 20.40
CA ARG A 171 4.89 -9.41 20.43
C ARG A 171 5.13 -9.92 19.03
N ASP A 172 6.36 -9.75 18.55
CA ASP A 172 6.74 -10.08 17.19
C ASP A 172 7.77 -11.23 17.16
N PHE A 173 7.66 -12.06 16.13
CA PHE A 173 8.51 -13.21 15.87
C PHE A 173 8.97 -13.20 14.41
N GLY A 174 10.23 -13.60 14.20
CA GLY A 174 10.84 -13.67 12.87
C GLY A 174 10.44 -14.91 12.05
N ASN A 175 9.63 -15.80 12.59
CA ASN A 175 9.10 -16.96 11.91
C ASN A 175 7.86 -17.51 12.62
N GLY A 176 7.08 -18.30 11.88
CA GLY A 176 5.85 -18.90 12.42
C GLY A 176 6.09 -19.95 13.50
N GLN A 177 7.23 -20.65 13.47
CA GLN A 177 7.56 -21.70 14.46
C GLN A 177 7.70 -21.10 15.87
N ASP A 178 8.49 -20.05 16.01
CA ASP A 178 8.70 -19.38 17.31
C ASP A 178 7.40 -18.78 17.85
N ALA A 179 6.58 -18.19 16.95
CA ALA A 179 5.27 -17.67 17.31
C ALA A 179 4.34 -18.79 17.80
N TRP A 180 4.34 -19.92 17.12
CA TRP A 180 3.52 -21.09 17.48
C TRP A 180 3.93 -21.68 18.83
N GLU A 181 5.23 -21.85 19.07
CA GLU A 181 5.76 -22.33 20.36
C GLU A 181 5.36 -21.40 21.51
N TYR A 182 5.47 -20.08 21.27
CA TYR A 182 5.01 -19.09 22.25
C TYR A 182 3.52 -19.23 22.56
N LEU A 183 2.66 -19.36 21.54
CA LEU A 183 1.21 -19.50 21.71
C LEU A 183 0.86 -20.80 22.44
N GLN A 184 1.54 -21.91 22.12
CA GLN A 184 1.35 -23.18 22.83
C GLN A 184 1.76 -23.08 24.31
N ASP A 185 2.88 -22.44 24.60
CA ASP A 185 3.35 -22.28 25.97
C ASP A 185 2.40 -21.37 26.76
N LEU A 186 1.90 -20.31 26.14
CA LEU A 186 0.91 -19.41 26.71
C LEU A 186 -0.38 -20.16 27.08
N ALA A 187 -0.89 -20.98 26.15
CA ALA A 187 -2.10 -21.78 26.38
C ALA A 187 -1.92 -22.81 27.51
N ARG A 188 -0.76 -23.44 27.60
CA ARG A 188 -0.46 -24.41 28.65
C ARG A 188 -0.40 -23.78 30.06
N LYS A 189 0.17 -22.57 30.14
CA LYS A 189 0.39 -21.88 31.42
C LYS A 189 -0.82 -21.10 31.90
N ASN A 190 -1.55 -20.48 31.01
CA ASN A 190 -2.53 -19.44 31.35
C ASN A 190 -3.96 -19.78 30.88
N GLY A 191 -4.18 -20.91 30.19
CA GLY A 191 -5.50 -21.30 29.69
C GLY A 191 -5.78 -20.83 28.27
N PRO A 192 -7.03 -20.71 27.84
CA PRO A 192 -7.39 -20.46 26.45
C PRO A 192 -6.73 -19.20 25.86
N ILE A 193 -6.16 -19.33 24.65
CA ILE A 193 -5.39 -18.25 23.98
C ILE A 193 -6.24 -16.99 23.78
N GLU A 194 -7.53 -17.14 23.47
CA GLU A 194 -8.48 -16.04 23.26
C GLU A 194 -8.58 -15.07 24.46
N ASN A 195 -8.21 -15.51 25.65
CA ASN A 195 -8.17 -14.66 26.84
C ASN A 195 -6.90 -13.83 26.94
N HIS A 196 -5.86 -14.18 26.18
CA HIS A 196 -4.52 -13.59 26.29
C HIS A 196 -4.05 -12.93 25.02
N VAL A 197 -4.50 -13.36 23.85
CA VAL A 197 -4.14 -12.80 22.54
C VAL A 197 -5.42 -12.45 21.80
N ARG A 198 -5.52 -11.20 21.37
CA ARG A 198 -6.71 -10.68 20.69
C ARG A 198 -6.59 -10.74 19.19
N ILE A 199 -5.38 -10.58 18.68
CA ILE A 199 -5.08 -10.52 17.23
C ILE A 199 -3.80 -11.31 16.97
N ILE A 200 -3.83 -12.14 15.95
CA ILE A 200 -2.64 -12.78 15.40
C ILE A 200 -2.51 -12.31 13.95
N ILE A 201 -1.34 -11.80 13.60
CA ILE A 201 -0.98 -11.41 12.23
C ILE A 201 0.14 -12.34 11.80
N SER A 202 -0.09 -13.11 10.75
CA SER A 202 0.91 -14.03 10.22
C SER A 202 1.01 -13.85 8.71
N ASP A 203 2.23 -13.79 8.21
CA ASP A 203 2.48 -14.01 6.79
C ASP A 203 2.23 -15.49 6.48
N VAL A 204 1.62 -15.73 5.34
CA VAL A 204 1.33 -17.08 4.84
C VAL A 204 2.13 -17.25 3.55
N GLU A 205 3.29 -17.89 3.65
CA GLU A 205 4.00 -18.42 2.49
C GLU A 205 3.65 -19.89 2.25
#